data_fcd91c5d9ddacb5d71c30f9e5cfde200
#
_entry.id   fcd91c5d9ddacb5d71c30f9e5cfde200
#
_cell.length_a   1.000
_cell.length_b   1.000
_cell.length_c   1.000
_cell.angle_alpha   90.00
_cell.angle_beta   90.00
_cell.angle_gamma   90.00
#
_symmetry.space_group_name_H-M   'P 1'
#
loop_
_entity.id
_entity.type
_entity.pdbx_description
1 polymer ?
#
loop_
_entity_poly.entity_id
_entity_poly.type
_entity_poly.pdbx_seq_one_letter_code
_entity_poly.pdbx_strand_id
1 'polypeptide(L)' 'ENLLKKQYLLMKIDEALDTKNQNLFNEMTEQLKNLDKKKIKS' A
#
# COMPACT_ATOMS: atom_id res chain seq x y z
N GLU A 1 -11.93 7.31 -7.08
CA GLU A 1 -11.21 8.13 -6.64
C GLU A 1 -9.82 7.78 -6.32
N ASN A 2 -9.48 6.83 -5.53
CA ASN A 2 -8.12 6.51 -5.19
C ASN A 2 -7.68 5.22 -5.85
N LEU A 3 -8.28 4.91 -6.94
CA LEU A 3 -7.95 3.69 -7.64
C LEU A 3 -6.50 3.70 -8.11
N LEU A 4 -6.04 4.82 -8.65
CA LEU A 4 -4.67 4.92 -9.11
C LEU A 4 -3.69 4.79 -7.95
N LYS A 5 -4.03 5.40 -6.83
CA LYS A 5 -3.16 5.33 -5.69
C LYS A 5 -3.08 3.90 -5.15
N LYS A 6 -4.19 3.22 -5.14
CA LYS A 6 -4.21 1.85 -4.66
C LYS A 6 -3.35 0.96 -5.57
N GLN A 7 -3.45 1.15 -6.86
CA GLN A 7 -2.66 0.37 -7.79
C GLN A 7 -1.18 0.65 -7.59
N TYR A 8 -0.84 1.91 -7.35
CA TYR A 8 0.53 2.27 -7.11
C TYR A 8 1.06 1.56 -5.87
N LEU A 9 0.28 1.54 -4.81
CA LEU A 9 0.70 0.89 -3.58
C LEU A 9 0.89 -0.61 -3.79
N LEU A 10 -0.04 -1.22 -4.49
CA LEU A 10 0.05 -2.65 -4.75
C LEU A 10 1.31 -2.96 -5.57
N MET A 11 1.61 -2.11 -6.51
CA MET A 11 2.80 -2.31 -7.33
C MET A 11 4.06 -2.20 -6.46
N LYS A 12 4.09 -1.22 -5.57
CA LYS A 12 5.24 -1.05 -4.70
C LYS A 12 5.38 -2.22 -3.74
N ILE A 13 4.27 -2.73 -3.26
CA ILE A 13 4.31 -3.88 -2.37
C ILE A 13 4.90 -5.07 -3.09
N ASP A 14 4.47 -5.27 -4.32
CA ASP A 14 4.95 -6.37 -5.11
C ASP A 14 6.46 -6.24 -5.34
N GLU A 15 6.90 -5.02 -5.62
CA GLU A 15 8.30 -4.76 -5.85
C GLU A 15 9.10 -5.01 -4.59
N ALA A 16 8.54 -4.62 -3.45
CA ALA A 16 9.22 -4.83 -2.18
C ALA A 16 9.43 -6.32 -1.93
N LEU A 17 8.46 -7.13 -2.28
CA LEU A 17 8.58 -8.56 -2.12
C LEU A 17 9.66 -9.12 -3.04
N ASP A 18 9.71 -8.59 -4.24
CA ASP A 18 10.66 -9.06 -5.22
C ASP A 18 12.09 -8.75 -4.79
N THR A 19 12.31 -7.60 -4.19
CA THR A 19 13.63 -7.21 -3.73
C THR A 19 13.86 -7.54 -2.27
N LYS A 20 12.87 -8.14 -1.62
CA LYS A 20 12.95 -8.46 -0.22
C LYS A 20 13.20 -7.24 0.63
N ASN A 21 12.59 -6.13 0.27
CA ASN A 21 12.73 -4.90 1.01
C ASN A 21 11.61 -4.82 2.03
N GLN A 22 11.87 -5.33 3.22
CA GLN A 22 10.85 -5.38 4.25
C GLN A 22 10.39 -4.00 4.71
N ASN A 23 11.30 -3.06 4.75
CA ASN A 23 10.93 -1.71 5.16
C ASN A 23 9.93 -1.11 4.19
N LEU A 24 10.19 -1.27 2.91
CA LEU A 24 9.30 -0.74 1.90
C LEU A 24 7.97 -1.48 1.95
N PHE A 25 8.02 -2.77 2.15
CA PHE A 25 6.81 -3.58 2.23
C PHE A 25 5.92 -3.09 3.37
N ASN A 26 6.49 -2.90 4.54
CA ASN A 26 5.74 -2.45 5.68
C ASN A 26 5.16 -1.07 5.46
N GLU A 27 5.95 -0.20 4.89
CA GLU A 27 5.51 1.16 4.64
C GLU A 27 4.34 1.20 3.68
N MET A 28 4.44 0.45 2.60
CA MET A 28 3.38 0.46 1.60
C MET A 28 2.11 -0.20 2.12
N THR A 29 2.24 -1.28 2.85
CA THR A 29 1.07 -1.94 3.39
C THR A 29 0.38 -1.06 4.41
N GLU A 30 1.14 -0.28 5.16
CA GLU A 30 0.54 0.61 6.13
C GLU A 30 -0.26 1.69 5.43
N GLN A 31 0.26 2.22 4.34
CA GLN A 31 -0.47 3.22 3.60
C GLN A 31 -1.75 2.65 3.01
N LEU A 32 -1.67 1.42 2.54
CA LEU A 32 -2.84 0.78 2.00
C LEU A 32 -3.89 0.60 3.08
N LYS A 33 -3.48 0.25 4.28
CA LYS A 33 -4.39 0.10 5.38
C LYS A 33 -5.04 1.43 5.72
N ASN A 34 -4.28 2.49 5.67
CA ASN A 34 -4.82 3.81 5.97
C ASN A 34 -5.90 4.20 4.99
N LEU A 35 -5.73 3.85 3.74
CA LEU A 35 -6.74 4.14 2.76
C LEU A 35 -8.05 3.44 3.10
N ASP A 36 -7.93 2.19 3.46
CA ASP A 36 -9.09 1.40 3.81
C ASP A 36 -9.75 1.90 5.07
N LYS A 37 -8.94 2.22 6.07
CA LYS A 37 -9.44 2.69 7.31
C LYS A 37 -10.20 3.99 7.17
N LYS A 38 -9.68 4.87 6.36
CA LYS A 38 -10.32 6.14 6.14
C LYS A 38 -11.73 5.95 5.59
N LYS A 39 -11.88 5.01 4.72
CA LYS A 39 -13.17 4.74 4.14
C LYS A 39 -14.16 4.28 5.20
N ILE A 40 -13.75 3.39 6.05
CA ILE A 40 -14.60 2.88 7.09
C ILE A 40 -14.98 3.96 8.08
N LYS A 41 -14.03 4.81 8.38
CA LYS A 41 -14.26 5.84 9.33
C LYS A 41 -15.44 6.72 9.00
N SER A 42 -15.61 7.03 7.79
CA SER A 42 -16.70 7.90 7.46
C SER A 42 -18.02 7.23 7.81
#